data_012dd4c2eb6b94ac32a169dab156a276
#
_entry.id   012dd4c2eb6b94ac32a169dab156a276
#
_cell.length_a   1.000
_cell.length_b   1.000
_cell.length_c   1.000
_cell.angle_alpha   90.00
_cell.angle_beta   90.00
_cell.angle_gamma   90.00
#
_symmetry.space_group_name_H-M   'P 1'
#
loop_
_entity.id
_entity.type
_entity.pdbx_description
1 polymer ?
#
loop_
_entity_poly.entity_id
_entity_poly.type
_entity_poly.pdbx_seq_one_letter_code
_entity_poly.pdbx_strand_id
1 'polypeptide(L)'
;LMMPIAALAACGIVLGLTSAFMKPQVQGAIPFLAATVPLFIISTLNKVSGIVFTLMPVLFSISIAMGLAKEDKGVAAFAGFLGYYAFLVASSCIIGTGIMDFSAMKISPTLGVETVDMGATAGILAGLVTAWLHNKYHKVQFPAAIAFYGGKRFVALIVIVTMSLIGLVMPLIWEPISVGINGLGSLIHSAGAFGVFIFGTLERLLIPTGLHHVLNSLFRTTPLGGTYKGVEGCLNIFLQYVDKVPLTDLQQYTQFLGQGKMPFMMFGLPGAALAIYQTSPEEKKKKVKALMIAGVAASFVSGITEPMEFSFMFIAPMLFLFHSIMGGISFMLMSVLGVIVGNTGGGIIDFFIWGVFQPGSHWYWIPIVGVFYAVIYYVVFKWYLSRKNISID
;
A
#
# COMPACT_ATOMS: atom_id res chain seq x y z
N LEU A 1 -5.05 15.04 -1.82
CA LEU A 1 -4.87 13.62 -1.46
C LEU A 1 -6.12 12.76 -1.66
N MET A 2 -7.33 13.31 -1.56
CA MET A 2 -8.57 12.53 -1.68
C MET A 2 -8.81 11.90 -3.07
N MET A 3 -8.36 12.54 -4.16
CA MET A 3 -8.56 12.00 -5.51
C MET A 3 -7.82 10.67 -5.74
N PRO A 4 -6.51 10.53 -5.44
CA PRO A 4 -5.83 9.24 -5.54
C PRO A 4 -6.47 8.16 -4.66
N ILE A 5 -6.89 8.51 -3.43
CA ILE A 5 -7.51 7.57 -2.49
C ILE A 5 -8.82 7.02 -3.06
N ALA A 6 -9.67 7.88 -3.62
CA ALA A 6 -10.92 7.46 -4.25
C ALA A 6 -10.70 6.55 -5.47
N ALA A 7 -9.69 6.87 -6.31
CA ALA A 7 -9.31 6.03 -7.43
C ALA A 7 -8.79 4.66 -6.98
N LEU A 8 -7.92 4.64 -5.95
CA LEU A 8 -7.41 3.40 -5.35
C LEU A 8 -8.55 2.53 -4.81
N ALA A 9 -9.53 3.13 -4.11
CA ALA A 9 -10.67 2.39 -3.56
C ALA A 9 -11.51 1.75 -4.67
N ALA A 10 -11.88 2.51 -5.69
CA ALA A 10 -12.70 2.02 -6.80
C ALA A 10 -11.97 0.93 -7.60
N CYS A 11 -10.72 1.20 -8.02
CA CYS A 11 -9.91 0.23 -8.77
C CYS A 11 -9.55 -0.99 -7.92
N GLY A 12 -9.39 -0.82 -6.60
CA GLY A 12 -9.10 -1.91 -5.68
C GLY A 12 -10.22 -2.95 -5.62
N ILE A 13 -11.47 -2.51 -5.58
CA ILE A 13 -12.63 -3.43 -5.62
C ILE A 13 -12.63 -4.23 -6.92
N VAL A 14 -12.45 -3.55 -8.06
CA VAL A 14 -12.44 -4.21 -9.37
C VAL A 14 -11.25 -5.17 -9.47
N LEU A 15 -10.06 -4.75 -9.03
CA LEU A 15 -8.86 -5.58 -9.02
C LEU A 15 -9.04 -6.83 -8.16
N GLY A 16 -9.61 -6.69 -6.96
CA GLY A 16 -9.87 -7.81 -6.06
C GLY A 16 -10.84 -8.81 -6.65
N LEU A 17 -11.98 -8.37 -7.17
CA LEU A 17 -12.98 -9.22 -7.81
C LEU A 17 -12.43 -9.95 -9.04
N THR A 18 -11.74 -9.23 -9.92
CA THR A 18 -11.18 -9.81 -11.14
C THR A 18 -10.05 -10.79 -10.84
N SER A 19 -9.20 -10.48 -9.86
CA SER A 19 -8.15 -11.41 -9.38
C SER A 19 -8.74 -12.71 -8.83
N ALA A 20 -9.89 -12.62 -8.16
CA ALA A 20 -10.61 -13.79 -7.68
C ALA A 20 -11.15 -14.66 -8.82
N PHE A 21 -11.81 -14.04 -9.80
CA PHE A 21 -12.36 -14.74 -10.95
C PHE A 21 -11.30 -15.39 -11.84
N MET A 22 -10.06 -14.96 -11.74
CA MET A 22 -8.91 -15.55 -12.43
C MET A 22 -8.31 -16.74 -11.69
N LYS A 23 -8.72 -17.04 -10.45
CA LYS A 23 -8.18 -18.17 -9.69
C LYS A 23 -8.68 -19.51 -10.25
N PRO A 24 -7.79 -20.52 -10.41
CA PRO A 24 -8.16 -21.82 -10.95
C PRO A 24 -9.33 -22.50 -10.21
N GLN A 25 -9.37 -22.36 -8.87
CA GLN A 25 -10.44 -22.93 -8.04
C GLN A 25 -11.82 -22.33 -8.38
N VAL A 26 -11.87 -21.01 -8.61
CA VAL A 26 -13.12 -20.31 -8.96
C VAL A 26 -13.52 -20.64 -10.41
N GLN A 27 -12.58 -20.72 -11.32
CA GLN A 27 -12.81 -21.10 -12.70
C GLN A 27 -13.26 -22.58 -12.82
N GLY A 28 -12.73 -23.46 -11.96
CA GLY A 28 -13.19 -24.84 -11.86
C GLY A 28 -14.63 -24.97 -11.36
N ALA A 29 -15.02 -24.13 -10.40
CA ALA A 29 -16.40 -24.07 -9.89
C ALA A 29 -17.38 -23.39 -10.85
N ILE A 30 -16.90 -22.42 -11.64
CA ILE A 30 -17.70 -21.66 -12.61
C ILE A 30 -16.96 -21.66 -13.97
N PRO A 31 -17.11 -22.74 -14.77
CA PRO A 31 -16.38 -22.92 -16.04
C PRO A 31 -16.59 -21.78 -17.04
N PHE A 32 -17.70 -21.07 -16.99
CA PHE A 32 -17.98 -19.89 -17.80
C PHE A 32 -16.88 -18.81 -17.68
N LEU A 33 -16.28 -18.64 -16.50
CA LEU A 33 -15.23 -17.64 -16.26
C LEU A 33 -13.90 -18.00 -16.95
N ALA A 34 -13.70 -19.27 -17.28
CA ALA A 34 -12.53 -19.76 -18.02
C ALA A 34 -12.71 -19.67 -19.54
N ALA A 35 -13.93 -19.39 -20.04
CA ALA A 35 -14.16 -19.23 -21.46
C ALA A 35 -13.40 -18.01 -22.02
N THR A 36 -12.97 -18.08 -23.28
CA THR A 36 -12.07 -17.11 -23.93
C THR A 36 -12.51 -15.65 -23.76
N VAL A 37 -13.79 -15.36 -24.02
CA VAL A 37 -14.30 -13.97 -23.96
C VAL A 37 -14.44 -13.45 -22.54
N PRO A 38 -15.09 -14.15 -21.61
CA PRO A 38 -15.13 -13.73 -20.20
C PRO A 38 -13.74 -13.56 -19.59
N LEU A 39 -12.83 -14.50 -19.81
CA LEU A 39 -11.46 -14.44 -19.31
C LEU A 39 -10.71 -13.23 -19.87
N PHE A 40 -10.85 -12.93 -21.16
CA PHE A 40 -10.28 -11.74 -21.78
C PHE A 40 -10.79 -10.45 -21.08
N ILE A 41 -12.10 -10.32 -20.88
CA ILE A 41 -12.70 -9.16 -20.21
C ILE A 41 -12.17 -9.03 -18.78
N ILE A 42 -12.21 -10.12 -18.02
CA ILE A 42 -11.76 -10.15 -16.63
C ILE A 42 -10.28 -9.79 -16.51
N SER A 43 -9.42 -10.38 -17.36
CA SER A 43 -7.98 -10.11 -17.36
C SER A 43 -7.66 -8.67 -17.77
N THR A 44 -8.42 -8.11 -18.70
CA THR A 44 -8.28 -6.71 -19.12
C THR A 44 -8.67 -5.76 -17.99
N LEU A 45 -9.82 -5.98 -17.35
CA LEU A 45 -10.25 -5.18 -16.18
C LEU A 45 -9.25 -5.29 -15.02
N ASN A 46 -8.69 -6.48 -14.79
CA ASN A 46 -7.66 -6.70 -13.77
C ASN A 46 -6.41 -5.85 -14.05
N LYS A 47 -5.87 -5.93 -15.26
CA LYS A 47 -4.69 -5.15 -15.66
C LYS A 47 -4.94 -3.65 -15.60
N VAL A 48 -6.08 -3.16 -16.11
CA VAL A 48 -6.45 -1.75 -16.09
C VAL A 48 -6.63 -1.23 -14.67
N SER A 49 -7.30 -1.99 -13.81
CA SER A 49 -7.48 -1.59 -12.40
C SER A 49 -6.17 -1.63 -11.61
N GLY A 50 -5.28 -2.57 -11.94
CA GLY A 50 -3.94 -2.68 -11.33
C GLY A 50 -3.03 -1.48 -11.60
N ILE A 51 -3.23 -0.78 -12.73
CA ILE A 51 -2.37 0.34 -13.12
C ILE A 51 -2.38 1.50 -12.10
N VAL A 52 -3.50 1.71 -11.39
CA VAL A 52 -3.62 2.76 -10.38
C VAL A 52 -2.66 2.53 -9.22
N PHE A 53 -2.43 1.27 -8.84
CA PHE A 53 -1.47 0.92 -7.79
C PHE A 53 -0.02 1.07 -8.26
N THR A 54 0.27 0.69 -9.50
CA THR A 54 1.59 0.90 -10.11
C THR A 54 1.91 2.39 -10.27
N LEU A 55 0.91 3.21 -10.57
CA LEU A 55 1.05 4.65 -10.74
C LEU A 55 0.86 5.44 -9.43
N MET A 56 0.68 4.77 -8.28
CA MET A 56 0.46 5.43 -7.00
C MET A 56 1.50 6.56 -6.71
N PRO A 57 2.81 6.37 -6.91
CA PRO A 57 3.78 7.43 -6.66
C PRO A 57 3.55 8.67 -7.55
N VAL A 58 3.19 8.45 -8.82
CA VAL A 58 2.85 9.54 -9.77
C VAL A 58 1.63 10.31 -9.30
N LEU A 59 0.58 9.59 -8.90
CA LEU A 59 -0.67 10.17 -8.42
C LEU A 59 -0.44 11.00 -7.16
N PHE A 60 0.44 10.54 -6.25
CA PHE A 60 0.83 11.32 -5.08
C PHE A 60 1.61 12.57 -5.47
N SER A 61 2.59 12.48 -6.37
CA SER A 61 3.37 13.63 -6.82
C SER A 61 2.48 14.72 -7.40
N ILE A 62 1.61 14.36 -8.34
CA ILE A 62 0.66 15.28 -8.97
C ILE A 62 -0.28 15.90 -7.93
N SER A 63 -0.90 15.05 -7.08
CA SER A 63 -1.94 15.50 -6.13
C SER A 63 -1.38 16.37 -5.01
N ILE A 64 -0.18 16.07 -4.51
CA ILE A 64 0.47 16.87 -3.47
C ILE A 64 0.91 18.21 -4.06
N ALA A 65 1.57 18.21 -5.24
CA ALA A 65 1.98 19.43 -5.90
C ALA A 65 0.77 20.35 -6.16
N MET A 66 -0.31 19.81 -6.72
CA MET A 66 -1.54 20.54 -6.98
C MET A 66 -2.26 20.99 -5.69
N GLY A 67 -2.29 20.13 -4.68
CA GLY A 67 -2.99 20.37 -3.42
C GLY A 67 -2.35 21.47 -2.57
N LEU A 68 -1.02 21.55 -2.57
CA LEU A 68 -0.24 22.53 -1.80
C LEU A 68 0.08 23.80 -2.60
N ALA A 69 -0.19 23.84 -3.90
CA ALA A 69 -0.05 25.04 -4.72
C ALA A 69 -1.09 26.10 -4.33
N LYS A 70 -0.60 27.31 -4.05
CA LYS A 70 -1.44 28.47 -3.70
C LYS A 70 -2.24 28.99 -4.89
N GLU A 71 -1.61 29.06 -6.07
CA GLU A 71 -2.19 29.52 -7.33
C GLU A 71 -1.79 28.53 -8.45
N ASP A 72 -2.39 28.64 -9.62
CA ASP A 72 -2.00 27.90 -10.84
C ASP A 72 -1.80 26.38 -10.64
N LYS A 73 -2.74 25.75 -9.95
CA LYS A 73 -2.69 24.35 -9.53
C LYS A 73 -2.40 23.37 -10.67
N GLY A 74 -2.88 23.65 -11.88
CA GLY A 74 -2.61 22.84 -13.07
C GLY A 74 -1.13 22.86 -13.47
N VAL A 75 -0.46 24.01 -13.33
CA VAL A 75 1.00 24.11 -13.58
C VAL A 75 1.79 23.31 -12.55
N ALA A 76 1.39 23.38 -11.28
CA ALA A 76 2.01 22.60 -10.22
C ALA A 76 1.82 21.10 -10.45
N ALA A 77 0.64 20.67 -10.87
CA ALA A 77 0.36 19.26 -11.21
C ALA A 77 1.24 18.77 -12.35
N PHE A 78 1.34 19.53 -13.43
CA PHE A 78 2.21 19.22 -14.57
C PHE A 78 3.68 19.16 -14.17
N ALA A 79 4.17 20.14 -13.42
CA ALA A 79 5.53 20.17 -12.91
C ALA A 79 5.82 19.00 -11.95
N GLY A 80 4.83 18.57 -11.14
CA GLY A 80 4.93 17.42 -10.25
C GLY A 80 5.15 16.12 -11.01
N PHE A 81 4.44 15.92 -12.11
CA PHE A 81 4.67 14.77 -12.99
C PHE A 81 6.08 14.80 -13.60
N LEU A 82 6.47 15.94 -14.20
CA LEU A 82 7.80 16.07 -14.83
C LEU A 82 8.93 15.90 -13.82
N GLY A 83 8.80 16.48 -12.63
CA GLY A 83 9.78 16.33 -11.56
C GLY A 83 9.96 14.91 -11.09
N TYR A 84 8.84 14.20 -10.91
CA TYR A 84 8.90 12.79 -10.55
C TYR A 84 9.59 11.96 -11.64
N TYR A 85 9.25 12.17 -12.90
CA TYR A 85 9.87 11.45 -14.02
C TYR A 85 11.36 11.77 -14.16
N ALA A 86 11.75 13.04 -14.03
CA ALA A 86 13.14 13.45 -14.02
C ALA A 86 13.94 12.80 -12.88
N PHE A 87 13.34 12.68 -11.70
CA PHE A 87 13.90 11.94 -10.57
C PHE A 87 14.17 10.47 -10.92
N LEU A 88 13.20 9.76 -11.54
CA LEU A 88 13.36 8.35 -11.91
C LEU A 88 14.53 8.18 -12.91
N VAL A 89 14.56 9.00 -13.96
CA VAL A 89 15.62 8.94 -14.97
C VAL A 89 16.99 9.22 -14.37
N ALA A 90 17.11 10.23 -13.53
CA ALA A 90 18.38 10.57 -12.86
C ALA A 90 18.84 9.45 -11.92
N SER A 91 17.94 8.84 -11.16
CA SER A 91 18.24 7.68 -10.31
C SER A 91 18.68 6.47 -11.14
N SER A 92 18.07 6.23 -12.29
CA SER A 92 18.46 5.18 -13.23
C SER A 92 19.88 5.39 -13.76
N CYS A 93 20.22 6.64 -14.08
CA CYS A 93 21.56 6.97 -14.58
C CYS A 93 22.66 6.59 -13.58
N ILE A 94 22.51 6.94 -12.30
CA ILE A 94 23.54 6.64 -11.29
C ILE A 94 23.65 5.12 -11.03
N ILE A 95 22.53 4.41 -11.02
CA ILE A 95 22.50 2.96 -10.88
C ILE A 95 23.23 2.30 -12.05
N GLY A 96 23.00 2.77 -13.27
CA GLY A 96 23.62 2.27 -14.49
C GLY A 96 25.13 2.50 -14.61
N THR A 97 25.72 3.39 -13.79
CA THR A 97 27.17 3.62 -13.82
C THR A 97 27.99 2.49 -13.20
N GLY A 98 27.43 1.69 -12.33
CA GLY A 98 28.15 0.66 -11.58
C GLY A 98 29.22 1.20 -10.60
N ILE A 99 29.18 2.52 -10.28
CA ILE A 99 30.16 3.15 -9.37
C ILE A 99 30.02 2.57 -7.95
N MET A 100 28.83 2.15 -7.56
CA MET A 100 28.55 1.56 -6.26
C MET A 100 27.75 0.26 -6.42
N ASP A 101 27.83 -0.62 -5.43
CA ASP A 101 26.98 -1.80 -5.33
C ASP A 101 25.63 -1.39 -4.73
N PHE A 102 24.57 -1.55 -5.51
CA PHE A 102 23.20 -1.27 -5.13
C PHE A 102 22.36 -2.54 -4.91
N SER A 103 23.02 -3.69 -4.67
CA SER A 103 22.36 -5.00 -4.52
C SER A 103 21.39 -5.09 -3.34
N ALA A 104 21.56 -4.25 -2.32
CA ALA A 104 20.63 -4.18 -1.18
C ALA A 104 19.30 -3.52 -1.53
N MET A 105 19.21 -2.80 -2.66
CA MET A 105 18.00 -2.11 -3.09
C MET A 105 17.21 -2.94 -4.08
N LYS A 106 15.87 -2.84 -3.96
CA LYS A 106 14.99 -3.36 -5.00
C LYS A 106 14.96 -2.40 -6.18
N ILE A 107 15.41 -2.87 -7.34
CA ILE A 107 15.29 -2.17 -8.61
C ILE A 107 14.07 -2.72 -9.34
N SER A 108 13.22 -1.85 -9.87
CA SER A 108 12.03 -2.23 -10.62
C SER A 108 11.72 -1.21 -11.72
N PRO A 109 11.10 -1.63 -12.84
CA PRO A 109 10.69 -0.72 -13.88
C PRO A 109 9.51 0.13 -13.42
N THR A 110 9.71 1.45 -13.36
CA THR A 110 8.66 2.43 -13.07
C THR A 110 8.52 3.38 -14.26
N LEU A 111 7.34 3.44 -14.86
CA LEU A 111 7.10 4.21 -16.09
C LEU A 111 8.10 3.92 -17.23
N GLY A 112 8.55 2.68 -17.35
CA GLY A 112 9.53 2.27 -18.35
C GLY A 112 10.99 2.60 -18.03
N VAL A 113 11.28 3.10 -16.81
CA VAL A 113 12.63 3.41 -16.32
C VAL A 113 13.01 2.43 -15.23
N GLU A 114 14.10 1.71 -15.40
CA GLU A 114 14.70 0.85 -14.37
C GLU A 114 15.30 1.74 -13.27
N THR A 115 14.72 1.72 -12.08
CA THR A 115 15.07 2.62 -10.99
C THR A 115 14.86 1.98 -9.62
N VAL A 116 15.32 2.64 -8.57
CA VAL A 116 15.09 2.21 -7.18
C VAL A 116 13.60 2.26 -6.87
N ASP A 117 13.06 1.15 -6.37
CA ASP A 117 11.67 1.07 -5.92
C ASP A 117 11.54 1.72 -4.52
N MET A 118 11.17 2.99 -4.51
CA MET A 118 10.89 3.75 -3.29
C MET A 118 9.38 3.81 -2.98
N GLY A 119 8.54 3.13 -3.76
CA GLY A 119 7.10 3.18 -3.61
C GLY A 119 6.54 4.60 -3.60
N ALA A 120 5.55 4.87 -2.74
CA ALA A 120 4.91 6.18 -2.63
C ALA A 120 5.84 7.29 -2.14
N THR A 121 6.95 6.96 -1.44
CA THR A 121 7.90 7.94 -0.88
C THR A 121 8.48 8.85 -1.95
N ALA A 122 8.88 8.30 -3.10
CA ALA A 122 9.42 9.09 -4.20
C ALA A 122 8.39 10.09 -4.75
N GLY A 123 7.12 9.67 -4.85
CA GLY A 123 6.03 10.52 -5.29
C GLY A 123 5.71 11.64 -4.29
N ILE A 124 5.69 11.32 -3.00
CA ILE A 124 5.48 12.31 -1.93
C ILE A 124 6.61 13.35 -1.95
N LEU A 125 7.86 12.89 -2.00
CA LEU A 125 9.03 13.78 -2.09
C LEU A 125 8.93 14.72 -3.29
N ALA A 126 8.68 14.17 -4.48
CA ALA A 126 8.57 14.95 -5.71
C ALA A 126 7.42 15.98 -5.63
N GLY A 127 6.26 15.58 -5.07
CA GLY A 127 5.13 16.47 -4.88
C GLY A 127 5.41 17.63 -3.92
N LEU A 128 6.07 17.36 -2.78
CA LEU A 128 6.43 18.37 -1.79
C LEU A 128 7.46 19.37 -2.34
N VAL A 129 8.54 18.88 -2.96
CA VAL A 129 9.57 19.71 -3.57
C VAL A 129 8.97 20.56 -4.68
N THR A 130 8.15 19.97 -5.53
CA THR A 130 7.46 20.70 -6.60
C THR A 130 6.55 21.81 -6.06
N ALA A 131 5.73 21.51 -5.04
CA ALA A 131 4.85 22.51 -4.43
C ALA A 131 5.66 23.68 -3.83
N TRP A 132 6.76 23.40 -3.16
CA TRP A 132 7.65 24.41 -2.61
C TRP A 132 8.26 25.30 -3.70
N LEU A 133 8.83 24.69 -4.75
CA LEU A 133 9.40 25.42 -5.88
C LEU A 133 8.35 26.22 -6.64
N HIS A 134 7.17 25.63 -6.88
CA HIS A 134 6.06 26.30 -7.54
C HIS A 134 5.63 27.55 -6.78
N ASN A 135 5.36 27.44 -5.49
CA ASN A 135 4.92 28.56 -4.67
C ASN A 135 5.96 29.69 -4.59
N LYS A 136 7.24 29.36 -4.73
CA LYS A 136 8.35 30.31 -4.70
C LYS A 136 8.61 30.98 -6.05
N TYR A 137 8.47 30.26 -7.17
CA TYR A 137 9.00 30.71 -8.45
C TYR A 137 7.94 30.95 -9.55
N HIS A 138 6.65 30.65 -9.34
CA HIS A 138 5.63 30.77 -10.38
C HIS A 138 5.36 32.22 -10.87
N LYS A 139 5.84 33.25 -10.16
CA LYS A 139 5.74 34.66 -10.51
C LYS A 139 7.05 35.31 -10.92
N VAL A 140 8.13 34.55 -11.02
CA VAL A 140 9.46 35.09 -11.37
C VAL A 140 9.45 35.65 -12.78
N GLN A 141 9.94 36.87 -12.93
CA GLN A 141 10.12 37.54 -14.21
C GLN A 141 11.60 37.57 -14.59
N PHE A 142 11.90 37.32 -15.84
CA PHE A 142 13.24 37.38 -16.40
C PHE A 142 13.42 38.59 -17.31
N PRO A 143 14.70 38.99 -17.56
CA PRO A 143 15.01 40.01 -18.56
C PRO A 143 14.44 39.69 -19.95
N ALA A 144 14.20 40.69 -20.78
CA ALA A 144 13.54 40.57 -22.07
C ALA A 144 14.10 39.45 -22.97
N ALA A 145 15.41 39.25 -22.99
CA ALA A 145 16.05 38.21 -23.78
C ALA A 145 15.63 36.77 -23.45
N ILE A 146 15.23 36.50 -22.21
CA ILE A 146 14.84 35.17 -21.72
C ILE A 146 13.45 35.21 -21.05
N ALA A 147 12.68 36.27 -21.24
CA ALA A 147 11.36 36.48 -20.62
C ALA A 147 10.37 35.34 -20.94
N PHE A 148 10.54 34.65 -22.07
CA PHE A 148 9.73 33.50 -22.46
C PHE A 148 9.76 32.37 -21.41
N TYR A 149 10.88 32.19 -20.72
CA TYR A 149 11.04 31.14 -19.70
C TYR A 149 10.56 31.56 -18.30
N GLY A 150 10.08 32.79 -18.13
CA GLY A 150 9.62 33.32 -16.83
C GLY A 150 8.27 32.77 -16.37
N GLY A 151 7.94 33.06 -15.12
CA GLY A 151 6.67 32.73 -14.51
C GLY A 151 6.38 31.22 -14.46
N LYS A 152 5.18 30.85 -14.91
CA LYS A 152 4.68 29.46 -14.89
C LYS A 152 5.58 28.47 -15.63
N ARG A 153 6.26 28.90 -16.68
CA ARG A 153 7.16 28.03 -17.48
C ARG A 153 8.44 27.71 -16.73
N PHE A 154 8.93 28.64 -15.93
CA PHE A 154 10.13 28.45 -15.13
C PHE A 154 9.95 27.38 -14.06
N VAL A 155 8.74 27.22 -13.53
CA VAL A 155 8.44 26.18 -12.53
C VAL A 155 8.81 24.80 -13.05
N ALA A 156 8.39 24.44 -14.25
CA ALA A 156 8.73 23.13 -14.82
C ALA A 156 10.25 22.93 -14.97
N LEU A 157 10.96 23.95 -15.44
CA LEU A 157 12.41 23.90 -15.63
C LEU A 157 13.17 23.71 -14.30
N ILE A 158 12.87 24.54 -13.31
CA ILE A 158 13.55 24.45 -12.00
C ILE A 158 13.22 23.15 -11.26
N VAL A 159 12.00 22.63 -11.40
CA VAL A 159 11.58 21.35 -10.83
C VAL A 159 12.35 20.20 -11.49
N ILE A 160 12.45 20.16 -12.82
CA ILE A 160 13.23 19.13 -13.53
C ILE A 160 14.67 19.12 -13.03
N VAL A 161 15.35 20.29 -13.01
CA VAL A 161 16.74 20.39 -12.55
C VAL A 161 16.90 19.94 -11.11
N THR A 162 16.06 20.45 -10.21
CA THR A 162 16.15 20.12 -8.79
C THR A 162 15.86 18.63 -8.53
N MET A 163 14.83 18.08 -9.17
CA MET A 163 14.48 16.67 -8.99
C MET A 163 15.48 15.72 -9.65
N SER A 164 16.16 16.14 -10.73
CA SER A 164 17.27 15.37 -11.30
C SER A 164 18.46 15.33 -10.33
N LEU A 165 18.81 16.44 -9.70
CA LEU A 165 19.90 16.47 -8.70
C LEU A 165 19.58 15.60 -7.50
N ILE A 166 18.33 15.66 -7.00
CA ILE A 166 17.86 14.80 -5.92
C ILE A 166 17.90 13.33 -6.37
N GLY A 167 17.50 13.02 -7.61
CA GLY A 167 17.50 11.67 -8.16
C GLY A 167 18.89 11.06 -8.27
N LEU A 168 19.91 11.86 -8.61
CA LEU A 168 21.32 11.39 -8.63
C LEU A 168 21.84 11.02 -7.24
N VAL A 169 21.40 11.72 -6.20
CA VAL A 169 21.88 11.49 -4.82
C VAL A 169 21.03 10.43 -4.11
N MET A 170 19.78 10.26 -4.49
CA MET A 170 18.82 9.44 -3.76
C MET A 170 19.23 7.97 -3.63
N PRO A 171 19.76 7.27 -4.64
CA PRO A 171 20.20 5.89 -4.48
C PRO A 171 21.24 5.72 -3.37
N LEU A 172 22.13 6.69 -3.19
CA LEU A 172 23.15 6.68 -2.13
C LEU A 172 22.53 6.79 -0.72
N ILE A 173 21.44 7.55 -0.60
CA ILE A 173 20.71 7.71 0.67
C ILE A 173 19.82 6.49 0.91
N TRP A 174 19.23 5.92 -0.16
CA TRP A 174 18.26 4.83 -0.06
C TRP A 174 18.91 3.48 0.23
N GLU A 175 20.15 3.27 -0.17
CA GLU A 175 20.87 2.03 0.10
C GLU A 175 20.98 1.70 1.60
N PRO A 176 21.49 2.57 2.48
CA PRO A 176 21.53 2.28 3.92
C PRO A 176 20.13 2.07 4.52
N ILE A 177 19.11 2.73 4.00
CA ILE A 177 17.71 2.49 4.39
C ILE A 177 17.30 1.06 4.01
N SER A 178 17.63 0.62 2.80
CA SER A 178 17.33 -0.74 2.33
C SER A 178 18.08 -1.80 3.13
N VAL A 179 19.36 -1.57 3.43
CA VAL A 179 20.15 -2.44 4.33
C VAL A 179 19.50 -2.55 5.70
N GLY A 180 19.05 -1.42 6.26
CA GLY A 180 18.33 -1.39 7.54
C GLY A 180 17.02 -2.22 7.50
N ILE A 181 16.25 -2.11 6.41
CA ILE A 181 15.02 -2.89 6.22
C ILE A 181 15.33 -4.39 6.12
N ASN A 182 16.37 -4.77 5.38
CA ASN A 182 16.82 -6.16 5.27
C ASN A 182 17.28 -6.72 6.63
N GLY A 183 18.01 -5.92 7.42
CA GLY A 183 18.44 -6.27 8.78
C GLY A 183 17.25 -6.46 9.73
N LEU A 184 16.25 -5.59 9.66
CA LEU A 184 14.98 -5.75 10.39
C LEU A 184 14.26 -7.02 9.99
N GLY A 185 14.26 -7.38 8.70
CA GLY A 185 13.67 -8.61 8.21
C GLY A 185 14.28 -9.86 8.87
N SER A 186 15.60 -9.92 8.99
CA SER A 186 16.29 -11.05 9.65
C SER A 186 16.00 -11.14 11.15
N LEU A 187 15.93 -9.99 11.84
CA LEU A 187 15.52 -9.91 13.25
C LEU A 187 14.09 -10.41 13.45
N ILE A 188 13.16 -10.00 12.60
CA ILE A 188 11.75 -10.43 12.65
C ILE A 188 11.66 -11.95 12.52
N HIS A 189 12.39 -12.53 11.57
CA HIS A 189 12.37 -13.98 11.34
C HIS A 189 12.90 -14.75 12.56
N SER A 190 13.94 -14.25 13.22
CA SER A 190 14.55 -14.92 14.38
C SER A 190 13.74 -14.79 15.69
N ALA A 191 12.83 -13.82 15.79
CA ALA A 191 12.09 -13.52 17.02
C ALA A 191 10.78 -14.32 17.21
N GLY A 192 10.48 -15.30 16.36
CA GLY A 192 9.28 -16.16 16.48
C GLY A 192 7.98 -15.36 16.49
N ALA A 193 7.05 -15.69 17.39
CA ALA A 193 5.74 -15.01 17.48
C ALA A 193 5.85 -13.50 17.74
N PHE A 194 6.85 -13.05 18.49
CA PHE A 194 7.11 -11.63 18.69
C PHE A 194 7.62 -10.95 17.42
N GLY A 195 8.38 -11.66 16.60
CA GLY A 195 8.77 -11.19 15.27
C GLY A 195 7.57 -10.98 14.35
N VAL A 196 6.57 -11.87 14.42
CA VAL A 196 5.31 -11.71 13.68
C VAL A 196 4.54 -10.47 14.14
N PHE A 197 4.54 -10.17 15.45
CA PHE A 197 4.00 -8.91 15.97
C PHE A 197 4.73 -7.69 15.41
N ILE A 198 6.07 -7.71 15.42
CA ILE A 198 6.88 -6.62 14.86
C ILE A 198 6.59 -6.45 13.37
N PHE A 199 6.54 -7.54 12.61
CA PHE A 199 6.21 -7.52 11.18
C PHE A 199 4.87 -6.84 10.93
N GLY A 200 3.79 -7.29 11.59
CA GLY A 200 2.45 -6.74 11.42
C GLY A 200 2.34 -5.26 11.82
N THR A 201 3.05 -4.86 12.89
CA THR A 201 3.12 -3.45 13.33
C THR A 201 3.85 -2.58 12.31
N LEU A 202 5.02 -3.02 11.84
CA LEU A 202 5.81 -2.30 10.85
C LEU A 202 5.11 -2.23 9.50
N GLU A 203 4.44 -3.30 9.10
CA GLU A 203 3.68 -3.34 7.86
C GLU A 203 2.60 -2.25 7.82
N ARG A 204 1.99 -1.92 8.96
CA ARG A 204 1.04 -0.80 9.07
C ARG A 204 1.76 0.55 9.21
N LEU A 205 2.77 0.67 10.08
CA LEU A 205 3.50 1.91 10.28
C LEU A 205 4.19 2.44 9.02
N LEU A 206 4.60 1.54 8.13
CA LEU A 206 5.29 1.90 6.89
C LEU A 206 4.34 2.29 5.73
N ILE A 207 3.02 2.21 5.90
CA ILE A 207 2.04 2.58 4.88
C ILE A 207 2.21 4.02 4.41
N PRO A 208 2.37 5.04 5.29
CA PRO A 208 2.52 6.43 4.85
C PRO A 208 3.70 6.65 3.90
N THR A 209 4.74 5.86 4.05
CA THR A 209 5.95 5.93 3.21
C THR A 209 5.91 5.00 2.00
N GLY A 210 4.98 4.05 1.95
CA GLY A 210 4.93 3.00 0.94
C GLY A 210 5.96 1.88 1.12
N LEU A 211 6.82 1.96 2.15
CA LEU A 211 7.86 0.96 2.43
C LEU A 211 7.29 -0.41 2.86
N HIS A 212 6.02 -0.46 3.26
CA HIS A 212 5.35 -1.72 3.55
C HIS A 212 5.34 -2.68 2.35
N HIS A 213 5.35 -2.18 1.12
CA HIS A 213 5.49 -3.01 -0.07
C HIS A 213 6.88 -3.69 -0.15
N VAL A 214 7.94 -2.95 0.23
CA VAL A 214 9.31 -3.51 0.29
C VAL A 214 9.37 -4.59 1.35
N LEU A 215 8.90 -4.32 2.57
CA LEU A 215 8.85 -5.29 3.66
C LEU A 215 8.06 -6.55 3.25
N ASN A 216 6.87 -6.38 2.68
CA ASN A 216 6.06 -7.49 2.18
C ASN A 216 6.78 -8.30 1.10
N SER A 217 7.43 -7.63 0.14
CA SER A 217 8.17 -8.30 -0.93
C SER A 217 9.30 -9.17 -0.37
N LEU A 218 10.06 -8.65 0.60
CA LEU A 218 11.15 -9.39 1.24
C LEU A 218 10.65 -10.71 1.86
N PHE A 219 9.57 -10.68 2.63
CA PHE A 219 9.03 -11.91 3.23
C PHE A 219 8.34 -12.81 2.21
N ARG A 220 7.68 -12.25 1.20
CA ARG A 220 6.89 -13.03 0.23
C ARG A 220 7.74 -13.76 -0.79
N THR A 221 8.90 -13.23 -1.18
CA THR A 221 9.64 -13.69 -2.36
C THR A 221 11.12 -14.01 -2.12
N THR A 222 11.66 -13.77 -0.92
CA THR A 222 13.06 -14.02 -0.61
C THR A 222 13.22 -15.02 0.55
N PRO A 223 14.44 -15.54 0.81
CA PRO A 223 14.71 -16.43 1.94
C PRO A 223 14.30 -15.90 3.31
N LEU A 224 14.12 -14.59 3.48
CA LEU A 224 13.61 -13.99 4.72
C LEU A 224 12.20 -14.48 5.08
N GLY A 225 11.39 -14.85 4.11
CA GLY A 225 10.09 -15.47 4.34
C GLY A 225 10.16 -17.00 4.54
N GLY A 226 11.36 -17.54 4.54
CA GLY A 226 11.65 -18.97 4.68
C GLY A 226 12.02 -19.63 3.36
N THR A 227 12.54 -20.86 3.49
CA THR A 227 12.88 -21.73 2.37
C THR A 227 12.31 -23.12 2.64
N TYR A 228 11.60 -23.70 1.66
CA TYR A 228 11.00 -25.03 1.75
C TYR A 228 11.22 -25.79 0.45
N LYS A 229 11.91 -26.92 0.53
CA LYS A 229 12.24 -27.78 -0.63
C LYS A 229 12.82 -27.01 -1.83
N GLY A 230 13.70 -26.05 -1.56
CA GLY A 230 14.34 -25.22 -2.59
C GLY A 230 13.52 -24.04 -3.11
N VAL A 231 12.33 -23.83 -2.60
CA VAL A 231 11.48 -22.66 -2.93
C VAL A 231 11.63 -21.62 -1.82
N GLU A 232 11.86 -20.37 -2.21
CA GLU A 232 12.09 -19.25 -1.31
C GLU A 232 10.89 -18.30 -1.27
N GLY A 233 10.64 -17.74 -0.07
CA GLY A 233 9.59 -16.77 0.18
C GLY A 233 8.24 -17.38 0.53
N CYS A 234 7.64 -16.86 1.59
CA CYS A 234 6.43 -17.43 2.19
C CYS A 234 5.24 -17.55 1.21
N LEU A 235 5.09 -16.59 0.29
CA LEU A 235 4.02 -16.65 -0.71
C LEU A 235 4.28 -17.70 -1.79
N ASN A 236 5.50 -17.77 -2.28
CA ASN A 236 5.89 -18.76 -3.30
C ASN A 236 5.76 -20.18 -2.72
N ILE A 237 6.22 -20.39 -1.48
CA ILE A 237 6.10 -21.67 -0.78
C ILE A 237 4.62 -22.04 -0.65
N PHE A 238 3.78 -21.14 -0.16
CA PHE A 238 2.36 -21.40 0.00
C PHE A 238 1.69 -21.78 -1.32
N LEU A 239 1.83 -20.97 -2.36
CA LEU A 239 1.18 -21.20 -3.67
C LEU A 239 1.66 -22.49 -4.33
N GLN A 240 2.93 -22.89 -4.14
CA GLN A 240 3.47 -24.08 -4.77
C GLN A 240 3.08 -25.37 -4.03
N TYR A 241 2.83 -25.30 -2.72
CA TYR A 241 2.67 -26.48 -1.89
C TYR A 241 1.32 -26.62 -1.20
N VAL A 242 0.43 -25.63 -1.26
CA VAL A 242 -0.87 -25.64 -0.54
C VAL A 242 -1.72 -26.89 -0.81
N ASP A 243 -1.69 -27.42 -2.03
CA ASP A 243 -2.43 -28.62 -2.42
C ASP A 243 -1.57 -29.91 -2.45
N LYS A 244 -0.30 -29.84 -2.02
CA LYS A 244 0.68 -30.94 -2.17
C LYS A 244 1.24 -31.47 -0.85
N VAL A 245 1.09 -30.73 0.23
CA VAL A 245 1.59 -31.12 1.56
C VAL A 245 0.53 -30.81 2.62
N PRO A 246 0.60 -31.44 3.80
CA PRO A 246 -0.27 -31.06 4.92
C PRO A 246 -0.13 -29.57 5.23
N LEU A 247 -1.26 -28.88 5.47
CA LEU A 247 -1.23 -27.43 5.76
C LEU A 247 -0.38 -27.09 6.99
N THR A 248 -0.29 -27.98 7.96
CA THR A 248 0.56 -27.84 9.15
C THR A 248 2.02 -27.60 8.84
N ASP A 249 2.53 -28.16 7.74
CA ASP A 249 3.91 -27.94 7.29
C ASP A 249 4.14 -26.52 6.77
N LEU A 250 3.06 -25.85 6.38
CA LEU A 250 3.08 -24.49 5.84
C LEU A 250 2.83 -23.41 6.90
N GLN A 251 2.46 -23.76 8.12
CA GLN A 251 2.07 -22.82 9.18
C GLN A 251 3.15 -21.75 9.44
N GLN A 252 4.40 -22.14 9.54
CA GLN A 252 5.51 -21.21 9.81
C GLN A 252 5.75 -20.20 8.69
N TYR A 253 5.29 -20.49 7.48
CA TYR A 253 5.41 -19.58 6.33
C TYR A 253 4.19 -18.66 6.22
N THR A 254 2.99 -19.17 6.47
CA THR A 254 1.75 -18.38 6.32
C THR A 254 1.59 -17.27 7.34
N GLN A 255 2.31 -17.32 8.47
CA GLN A 255 2.24 -16.30 9.54
C GLN A 255 2.57 -14.87 9.07
N PHE A 256 3.30 -14.70 7.96
CA PHE A 256 3.60 -13.41 7.34
C PHE A 256 2.66 -13.07 6.18
N LEU A 257 1.65 -13.90 5.91
CA LEU A 257 0.65 -13.68 4.87
C LEU A 257 -0.62 -13.01 5.42
N GLY A 258 -1.65 -12.96 4.61
CA GLY A 258 -2.87 -12.19 4.86
C GLY A 258 -3.72 -12.62 6.04
N GLN A 259 -3.54 -13.83 6.57
CA GLN A 259 -4.29 -14.29 7.75
C GLN A 259 -4.22 -13.31 8.92
N GLY A 260 -3.04 -12.68 9.12
CA GLY A 260 -2.86 -11.69 10.17
C GLY A 260 -3.60 -10.37 9.92
N LYS A 261 -3.89 -10.05 8.65
CA LYS A 261 -4.63 -8.82 8.26
C LYS A 261 -6.14 -8.97 8.47
N MET A 262 -6.69 -10.16 8.25
CA MET A 262 -8.12 -10.38 8.15
C MET A 262 -8.92 -9.90 9.36
N PRO A 263 -8.53 -10.14 10.63
CA PRO A 263 -9.31 -9.67 11.77
C PRO A 263 -9.48 -8.15 11.82
N PHE A 264 -8.41 -7.38 11.67
CA PHE A 264 -8.54 -5.92 11.73
C PHE A 264 -9.08 -5.32 10.42
N MET A 265 -8.75 -5.90 9.30
CA MET A 265 -9.12 -5.41 7.98
C MET A 265 -10.60 -5.65 7.66
N MET A 266 -11.09 -6.85 7.94
CA MET A 266 -12.48 -7.23 7.64
C MET A 266 -13.46 -6.84 8.75
N PHE A 267 -13.00 -6.64 9.98
CA PHE A 267 -13.85 -6.36 11.13
C PHE A 267 -13.46 -5.07 11.85
N GLY A 268 -12.19 -4.87 12.16
CA GLY A 268 -11.71 -3.68 12.87
C GLY A 268 -11.97 -2.37 12.09
N LEU A 269 -11.55 -2.30 10.83
CA LEU A 269 -11.76 -1.10 10.00
C LEU A 269 -13.25 -0.78 9.76
N PRO A 270 -14.17 -1.72 9.54
CA PRO A 270 -15.61 -1.45 9.60
C PRO A 270 -16.08 -0.85 10.92
N GLY A 271 -15.56 -1.33 12.06
CA GLY A 271 -15.82 -0.73 13.38
C GLY A 271 -15.33 0.72 13.47
N ALA A 272 -14.12 1.00 12.99
CA ALA A 272 -13.58 2.35 12.88
C ALA A 272 -14.45 3.25 11.98
N ALA A 273 -14.83 2.74 10.80
CA ALA A 273 -15.67 3.46 9.84
C ALA A 273 -17.03 3.87 10.45
N LEU A 274 -17.65 2.98 11.21
CA LEU A 274 -18.90 3.27 11.91
C LEU A 274 -18.71 4.37 12.96
N ALA A 275 -17.61 4.34 13.72
CA ALA A 275 -17.28 5.36 14.69
C ALA A 275 -17.04 6.72 14.03
N ILE A 276 -16.26 6.76 12.94
CA ILE A 276 -15.99 7.98 12.16
C ILE A 276 -17.29 8.58 11.63
N TYR A 277 -18.16 7.76 11.05
CA TYR A 277 -19.46 8.20 10.55
C TYR A 277 -20.33 8.80 11.67
N GLN A 278 -20.40 8.14 12.82
CA GLN A 278 -21.26 8.60 13.93
C GLN A 278 -20.76 9.89 14.59
N THR A 279 -19.46 10.13 14.61
CA THR A 279 -18.84 11.32 15.20
C THR A 279 -18.75 12.51 14.23
N SER A 280 -19.06 12.29 12.96
CA SER A 280 -19.00 13.34 11.95
C SER A 280 -20.16 14.34 12.06
N PRO A 281 -19.93 15.64 11.80
CA PRO A 281 -20.97 16.66 11.75
C PRO A 281 -22.07 16.32 10.75
N GLU A 282 -23.32 16.72 11.05
CA GLU A 282 -24.48 16.39 10.20
C GLU A 282 -24.30 16.88 8.74
N GLU A 283 -23.72 18.06 8.54
CA GLU A 283 -23.46 18.64 7.22
C GLU A 283 -22.55 17.76 6.34
N LYS A 284 -21.63 17.02 6.96
CA LYS A 284 -20.63 16.19 6.28
C LYS A 284 -21.00 14.71 6.25
N LYS A 285 -21.97 14.27 7.04
CA LYS A 285 -22.33 12.84 7.21
C LYS A 285 -22.56 12.12 5.88
N LYS A 286 -23.22 12.75 4.91
CA LYS A 286 -23.48 12.13 3.60
C LYS A 286 -22.19 11.81 2.85
N LYS A 287 -21.23 12.73 2.86
CA LYS A 287 -19.92 12.59 2.21
C LYS A 287 -19.07 11.53 2.94
N VAL A 288 -19.02 11.64 4.27
CA VAL A 288 -18.27 10.69 5.11
C VAL A 288 -18.81 9.27 4.97
N LYS A 289 -20.15 9.11 4.96
CA LYS A 289 -20.79 7.81 4.73
C LYS A 289 -20.33 7.17 3.43
N ALA A 290 -20.32 7.92 2.33
CA ALA A 290 -19.89 7.41 1.02
C ALA A 290 -18.41 7.00 1.03
N LEU A 291 -17.55 7.82 1.64
CA LEU A 291 -16.12 7.52 1.77
C LEU A 291 -15.87 6.27 2.62
N MET A 292 -16.55 6.15 3.77
CA MET A 292 -16.41 5.01 4.66
C MET A 292 -16.92 3.71 4.00
N ILE A 293 -18.04 3.75 3.31
CA ILE A 293 -18.55 2.58 2.58
C ILE A 293 -17.55 2.13 1.50
N ALA A 294 -17.01 3.07 0.71
CA ALA A 294 -16.03 2.75 -0.32
C ALA A 294 -14.73 2.16 0.27
N GLY A 295 -14.22 2.76 1.34
CA GLY A 295 -13.01 2.28 2.02
C GLY A 295 -13.21 0.91 2.67
N VAL A 296 -14.35 0.70 3.36
CA VAL A 296 -14.71 -0.61 3.94
C VAL A 296 -14.88 -1.66 2.86
N ALA A 297 -15.55 -1.34 1.75
CA ALA A 297 -15.72 -2.29 0.65
C ALA A 297 -14.37 -2.70 0.04
N ALA A 298 -13.45 -1.74 -0.19
CA ALA A 298 -12.11 -2.04 -0.67
C ALA A 298 -11.34 -2.94 0.33
N SER A 299 -11.37 -2.60 1.61
CA SER A 299 -10.71 -3.37 2.67
C SER A 299 -11.30 -4.79 2.78
N PHE A 300 -12.60 -4.90 2.88
CA PHE A 300 -13.30 -6.17 3.10
C PHE A 300 -13.23 -7.11 1.90
N VAL A 301 -13.44 -6.59 0.68
CA VAL A 301 -13.52 -7.43 -0.53
C VAL A 301 -12.14 -7.80 -1.04
N SER A 302 -11.26 -6.82 -1.20
CA SER A 302 -9.96 -7.00 -1.86
C SER A 302 -8.75 -6.97 -0.94
N GLY A 303 -8.93 -6.58 0.33
CA GLY A 303 -7.81 -6.45 1.27
C GLY A 303 -6.99 -5.18 1.11
N ILE A 304 -7.50 -4.19 0.37
CA ILE A 304 -6.84 -2.90 0.16
C ILE A 304 -7.31 -1.95 1.26
N THR A 305 -6.43 -1.68 2.22
CA THR A 305 -6.76 -0.93 3.44
C THR A 305 -6.43 0.56 3.35
N GLU A 306 -5.58 0.95 2.42
CA GLU A 306 -5.07 2.30 2.26
C GLU A 306 -6.17 3.37 2.17
N PRO A 307 -7.30 3.17 1.46
CA PRO A 307 -8.36 4.17 1.43
C PRO A 307 -8.95 4.49 2.81
N MET A 308 -9.07 3.47 3.67
CA MET A 308 -9.50 3.67 5.05
C MET A 308 -8.43 4.30 5.91
N GLU A 309 -7.20 3.79 5.85
CA GLU A 309 -6.08 4.24 6.66
C GLU A 309 -5.71 5.70 6.36
N PHE A 310 -5.66 6.08 5.09
CA PHE A 310 -5.39 7.47 4.69
C PHE A 310 -6.48 8.44 5.14
N SER A 311 -7.70 7.98 5.38
CA SER A 311 -8.77 8.85 5.87
C SER A 311 -8.49 9.40 7.27
N PHE A 312 -7.80 8.64 8.14
CA PHE A 312 -7.55 9.03 9.52
C PHE A 312 -6.09 9.22 9.91
N MET A 313 -5.12 8.62 9.16
CA MET A 313 -3.72 8.62 9.59
C MET A 313 -3.10 10.02 9.74
N PHE A 314 -3.45 10.96 8.87
CA PHE A 314 -2.91 12.32 8.91
C PHE A 314 -3.68 13.24 9.85
N ILE A 315 -4.95 12.96 10.07
CA ILE A 315 -5.85 13.78 10.90
C ILE A 315 -5.78 13.35 12.37
N ALA A 316 -5.63 12.06 12.60
CA ALA A 316 -5.58 11.45 13.92
C ALA A 316 -4.42 10.43 14.05
N PRO A 317 -3.15 10.89 14.07
CA PRO A 317 -1.98 10.00 14.08
C PRO A 317 -1.96 8.98 15.23
N MET A 318 -2.55 9.33 16.37
CA MET A 318 -2.64 8.40 17.51
C MET A 318 -3.58 7.22 17.22
N LEU A 319 -4.63 7.43 16.44
CA LEU A 319 -5.49 6.32 15.99
C LEU A 319 -4.76 5.45 14.97
N PHE A 320 -3.89 6.04 14.15
CA PHE A 320 -3.05 5.28 13.23
C PHE A 320 -2.00 4.45 13.97
N LEU A 321 -1.38 5.00 15.02
CA LEU A 321 -0.46 4.25 15.89
C LEU A 321 -1.19 3.08 16.59
N PHE A 322 -2.38 3.35 17.14
CA PHE A 322 -3.24 2.30 17.71
C PHE A 322 -3.53 1.21 16.67
N HIS A 323 -3.96 1.58 15.47
CA HIS A 323 -4.23 0.66 14.37
C HIS A 323 -3.00 -0.19 14.01
N SER A 324 -1.82 0.41 13.97
CA SER A 324 -0.58 -0.30 13.67
C SER A 324 -0.22 -1.34 14.72
N ILE A 325 -0.36 -1.00 15.99
CA ILE A 325 -0.12 -1.93 17.11
C ILE A 325 -1.16 -3.08 17.08
N MET A 326 -2.42 -2.74 16.88
CA MET A 326 -3.49 -3.73 16.73
C MET A 326 -3.25 -4.65 15.53
N GLY A 327 -2.70 -4.12 14.44
CA GLY A 327 -2.25 -4.92 13.29
C GLY A 327 -1.21 -5.97 13.71
N GLY A 328 -0.17 -5.56 14.44
CA GLY A 328 0.84 -6.47 14.97
C GLY A 328 0.26 -7.55 15.90
N ILE A 329 -0.64 -7.15 16.81
CA ILE A 329 -1.34 -8.10 17.69
C ILE A 329 -2.16 -9.10 16.87
N SER A 330 -2.85 -8.64 15.83
CA SER A 330 -3.63 -9.52 14.95
C SER A 330 -2.76 -10.57 14.26
N PHE A 331 -1.63 -10.16 13.68
CA PHE A 331 -0.70 -11.08 13.06
C PHE A 331 -0.17 -12.13 14.06
N MET A 332 0.25 -11.68 15.24
CA MET A 332 0.74 -12.56 16.30
C MET A 332 -0.35 -13.53 16.78
N LEU A 333 -1.58 -13.06 17.03
CA LEU A 333 -2.68 -13.92 17.47
C LEU A 333 -3.02 -14.99 16.44
N MET A 334 -3.10 -14.65 15.14
CA MET A 334 -3.36 -15.64 14.10
C MET A 334 -2.25 -16.69 14.00
N SER A 335 -0.99 -16.28 14.18
CA SER A 335 0.15 -17.20 14.23
C SER A 335 0.06 -18.15 15.43
N VAL A 336 -0.18 -17.64 16.64
CA VAL A 336 -0.27 -18.43 17.87
C VAL A 336 -1.48 -19.37 17.88
N LEU A 337 -2.61 -18.93 17.33
CA LEU A 337 -3.84 -19.73 17.20
C LEU A 337 -3.75 -20.78 16.07
N GLY A 338 -2.63 -20.86 15.38
CA GLY A 338 -2.38 -21.86 14.35
C GLY A 338 -3.24 -21.68 13.10
N VAL A 339 -3.62 -20.46 12.79
CA VAL A 339 -4.35 -20.15 11.55
C VAL A 339 -3.43 -20.31 10.36
N ILE A 340 -3.89 -21.01 9.33
CA ILE A 340 -3.13 -21.27 8.10
C ILE A 340 -3.98 -20.86 6.91
N VAL A 341 -4.04 -19.56 6.67
CA VAL A 341 -4.78 -18.98 5.55
C VAL A 341 -3.82 -18.16 4.72
N GLY A 342 -3.52 -18.67 3.54
CA GLY A 342 -2.71 -17.94 2.59
C GLY A 342 -3.42 -16.70 2.08
N ASN A 343 -2.72 -15.88 1.34
CA ASN A 343 -3.36 -14.78 0.65
C ASN A 343 -2.65 -14.37 -0.62
N THR A 344 -3.44 -13.84 -1.54
CA THR A 344 -2.97 -13.08 -2.69
C THR A 344 -3.38 -11.62 -2.60
N GLY A 345 -4.53 -11.30 -2.02
CA GLY A 345 -5.03 -9.95 -1.76
C GLY A 345 -5.42 -9.73 -0.29
N GLY A 346 -5.92 -10.75 0.41
CA GLY A 346 -6.22 -10.73 1.86
C GLY A 346 -7.67 -10.40 2.23
N GLY A 347 -8.57 -10.20 1.26
CA GLY A 347 -9.98 -9.92 1.53
C GLY A 347 -10.83 -11.17 1.74
N ILE A 348 -12.18 -10.96 1.75
CA ILE A 348 -13.17 -12.04 1.97
C ILE A 348 -13.00 -13.20 0.97
N ILE A 349 -12.49 -12.92 -0.21
CA ILE A 349 -12.28 -13.90 -1.25
C ILE A 349 -11.17 -14.88 -0.86
N ASP A 350 -10.04 -14.35 -0.40
CA ASP A 350 -8.94 -15.18 0.10
C ASP A 350 -9.35 -15.94 1.37
N PHE A 351 -10.19 -15.33 2.22
CA PHE A 351 -10.78 -15.98 3.38
C PHE A 351 -11.57 -17.24 3.02
N PHE A 352 -12.39 -17.19 1.98
CA PHE A 352 -13.12 -18.38 1.51
C PHE A 352 -12.20 -19.37 0.81
N ILE A 353 -11.39 -18.95 -0.15
CA ILE A 353 -10.60 -19.85 -0.99
C ILE A 353 -9.51 -20.56 -0.19
N TRP A 354 -8.76 -19.81 0.61
CA TRP A 354 -7.60 -20.31 1.34
C TRP A 354 -7.88 -20.63 2.81
N GLY A 355 -9.08 -20.26 3.30
CA GLY A 355 -9.55 -20.53 4.66
C GLY A 355 -10.66 -21.56 4.69
N VAL A 356 -11.88 -21.14 4.38
CA VAL A 356 -13.10 -21.97 4.54
C VAL A 356 -13.05 -23.24 3.70
N PHE A 357 -12.56 -23.16 2.47
CA PHE A 357 -12.46 -24.31 1.57
C PHE A 357 -11.20 -25.15 1.75
N GLN A 358 -10.30 -24.76 2.67
CA GLN A 358 -9.08 -25.53 2.98
C GLN A 358 -9.25 -26.26 4.33
N PRO A 359 -9.37 -27.60 4.34
CA PRO A 359 -9.46 -28.37 5.58
C PRO A 359 -8.20 -28.16 6.43
N GLY A 360 -8.39 -27.90 7.73
CA GLY A 360 -7.27 -27.71 8.67
C GLY A 360 -6.68 -26.28 8.71
N SER A 361 -7.28 -25.33 8.01
CA SER A 361 -6.84 -23.94 7.99
C SER A 361 -7.08 -23.17 9.30
N HIS A 362 -7.91 -23.67 10.20
CA HIS A 362 -8.37 -23.02 11.44
C HIS A 362 -8.98 -21.62 11.21
N TRP A 363 -9.58 -21.41 10.05
CA TRP A 363 -10.16 -20.15 9.58
C TRP A 363 -11.17 -19.52 10.55
N TYR A 364 -11.86 -20.32 11.36
CA TYR A 364 -12.88 -19.88 12.31
C TYR A 364 -12.36 -18.91 13.38
N TRP A 365 -11.07 -18.92 13.65
CA TRP A 365 -10.45 -17.94 14.55
C TRP A 365 -10.49 -16.52 14.00
N ILE A 366 -10.47 -16.36 12.68
CA ILE A 366 -10.50 -15.02 12.05
C ILE A 366 -11.77 -14.25 12.41
N PRO A 367 -13.00 -14.76 12.17
CA PRO A 367 -14.20 -14.04 12.57
C PRO A 367 -14.38 -13.95 14.11
N ILE A 368 -13.95 -14.95 14.88
CA ILE A 368 -14.02 -14.89 16.35
C ILE A 368 -13.21 -13.70 16.87
N VAL A 369 -11.94 -13.64 16.51
CA VAL A 369 -11.05 -12.51 16.89
C VAL A 369 -11.53 -11.22 16.24
N GLY A 370 -12.02 -11.29 14.99
CA GLY A 370 -12.54 -10.16 14.23
C GLY A 370 -13.66 -9.41 14.95
N VAL A 371 -14.62 -10.12 15.57
CA VAL A 371 -15.71 -9.49 16.33
C VAL A 371 -15.15 -8.65 17.49
N PHE A 372 -14.15 -9.16 18.22
CA PHE A 372 -13.48 -8.37 19.26
C PHE A 372 -12.79 -7.13 18.68
N TYR A 373 -12.15 -7.28 17.52
CA TYR A 373 -11.53 -6.15 16.81
C TYR A 373 -12.55 -5.09 16.41
N ALA A 374 -13.72 -5.49 15.89
CA ALA A 374 -14.78 -4.56 15.52
C ALA A 374 -15.22 -3.71 16.72
N VAL A 375 -15.44 -4.34 17.88
CA VAL A 375 -15.83 -3.65 19.11
C VAL A 375 -14.73 -2.72 19.62
N ILE A 376 -13.50 -3.22 19.72
CA ILE A 376 -12.35 -2.43 20.21
C ILE A 376 -12.12 -1.20 19.33
N TYR A 377 -12.11 -1.38 18.00
CA TYR A 377 -11.91 -0.26 17.07
C TYR A 377 -13.05 0.76 17.17
N TYR A 378 -14.29 0.29 17.20
CA TYR A 378 -15.44 1.18 17.36
C TYR A 378 -15.35 2.02 18.63
N VAL A 379 -15.09 1.38 19.78
CA VAL A 379 -15.02 2.06 21.07
C VAL A 379 -13.87 3.05 21.11
N VAL A 380 -12.66 2.63 20.71
CA VAL A 380 -11.46 3.49 20.78
C VAL A 380 -11.56 4.66 19.80
N PHE A 381 -12.00 4.43 18.57
CA PHE A 381 -12.18 5.50 17.58
C PHE A 381 -13.25 6.49 18.02
N LYS A 382 -14.43 6.01 18.47
CA LYS A 382 -15.49 6.86 18.94
C LYS A 382 -15.08 7.70 20.14
N TRP A 383 -14.44 7.07 21.15
CA TRP A 383 -13.93 7.75 22.33
C TRP A 383 -12.91 8.84 21.96
N TYR A 384 -11.91 8.51 21.13
CA TYR A 384 -10.85 9.44 20.77
C TYR A 384 -11.37 10.63 19.96
N LEU A 385 -12.17 10.39 18.92
CA LEU A 385 -12.71 11.43 18.06
C LEU A 385 -13.66 12.36 18.80
N SER A 386 -14.55 11.82 19.64
CA SER A 386 -15.47 12.63 20.47
C SER A 386 -14.72 13.47 21.48
N ARG A 387 -13.69 12.91 22.14
CA ARG A 387 -12.94 13.65 23.18
C ARG A 387 -12.07 14.77 22.60
N LYS A 388 -11.54 14.59 21.40
CA LYS A 388 -10.66 15.57 20.74
C LYS A 388 -11.40 16.53 19.82
N ASN A 389 -12.71 16.38 19.64
CA ASN A 389 -13.52 17.13 18.68
C ASN A 389 -12.92 17.12 17.25
N ILE A 390 -12.38 15.97 16.85
CA ILE A 390 -11.77 15.78 15.53
C ILE A 390 -12.84 15.26 14.57
N SER A 391 -13.03 15.94 13.46
CA SER A 391 -13.82 15.47 12.33
C SER A 391 -12.90 14.96 11.24
N ILE A 392 -13.18 13.76 10.73
CA ILE A 392 -12.51 13.14 9.59
C ILE A 392 -13.40 13.36 8.38
N ASP A 393 -12.94 14.17 7.40
CA ASP A 393 -13.70 14.57 6.21
C ASP A 393 -12.85 14.61 4.93
#